data_afb8e79422f025895774468868696114
#
_entry.id   afb8e79422f025895774468868696114
#
_cell.length_a   1.000
_cell.length_b   1.000
_cell.length_c   1.000
_cell.angle_alpha   90.00
_cell.angle_beta   90.00
_cell.angle_gamma   90.00
#
_symmetry.space_group_name_H-M   'P 1'
#
loop_
_entity.id
_entity.type
_entity.pdbx_description
1 polymer ?
#
loop_
_entity_poly.entity_id
_entity_poly.type
_entity_poly.pdbx_seq_one_letter_code
_entity_poly.pdbx_strand_id
1 'polypeptide(L)'
;MQRLARTAQDLGTTGITRFRGDGWQLALPDPAQLLRAVLLILADLRASGIGVDTRISVGIGPYTSMGTTNLSDATGPAFVLSGQGLDAMPKQSRLAIAGGPPWQMAIVDLIDWHTAYWTAAQAEAVAMSLRHGENHQQLAARLGITRQAMQSRLAAAGINALDRAIAVFQDAAQDDHA
;
A
#
# COMPACT_ATOMS: atom_id res chain seq x y z
N MET A 1 4.73 -4.12 -13.65
CA MET A 1 3.28 -4.26 -13.91
C MET A 1 2.71 -5.60 -13.42
N GLN A 2 3.28 -6.77 -13.76
CA GLN A 2 2.72 -8.08 -13.33
C GLN A 2 2.56 -8.21 -11.80
N ARG A 3 3.55 -7.75 -11.00
CA ARG A 3 3.45 -7.77 -9.53
C ARG A 3 2.32 -6.88 -9.01
N LEU A 4 2.24 -5.64 -9.51
CA LEU A 4 1.15 -4.73 -9.13
C LEU A 4 -0.24 -5.29 -9.50
N ALA A 5 -0.36 -5.94 -10.66
CA ALA A 5 -1.61 -6.59 -11.06
C ALA A 5 -2.00 -7.72 -10.11
N ARG A 6 -1.02 -8.53 -9.66
CA ARG A 6 -1.24 -9.57 -8.65
C ARG A 6 -1.67 -8.95 -7.31
N THR A 7 -0.96 -7.91 -6.86
CA THR A 7 -1.31 -7.20 -5.62
C THR A 7 -2.72 -6.62 -5.69
N ALA A 8 -3.13 -6.06 -6.84
CA ALA A 8 -4.49 -5.56 -7.05
C ALA A 8 -5.53 -6.69 -6.92
N GLN A 9 -5.25 -7.88 -7.47
CA GLN A 9 -6.12 -9.06 -7.30
C GLN A 9 -6.19 -9.50 -5.83
N ASP A 10 -5.06 -9.55 -5.11
CA ASP A 10 -5.00 -9.90 -3.70
C ASP A 10 -5.80 -8.91 -2.82
N LEU A 11 -5.95 -7.68 -3.27
CA LEU A 11 -6.73 -6.61 -2.61
C LEU A 11 -8.20 -6.58 -3.04
N GLY A 12 -8.63 -7.47 -3.93
CA GLY A 12 -10.00 -7.53 -4.41
C GLY A 12 -10.43 -6.30 -5.24
N THR A 13 -9.46 -5.60 -5.85
CA THR A 13 -9.74 -4.41 -6.66
C THR A 13 -10.08 -4.77 -8.10
N THR A 14 -10.65 -3.80 -8.84
CA THR A 14 -10.98 -3.96 -10.28
C THR A 14 -9.75 -4.09 -11.19
N GLY A 15 -8.55 -3.99 -10.62
CA GLY A 15 -7.29 -4.08 -11.35
C GLY A 15 -6.50 -2.77 -11.36
N ILE A 16 -5.34 -2.82 -12.01
CA ILE A 16 -4.47 -1.65 -12.20
C ILE A 16 -4.67 -1.10 -13.60
N THR A 17 -4.89 0.19 -13.69
CA THR A 17 -4.91 0.93 -14.95
C THR A 17 -3.57 1.63 -15.17
N ARG A 18 -2.95 1.47 -16.35
CA ARG A 18 -1.82 2.30 -16.77
C ARG A 18 -2.31 3.72 -17.04
N PHE A 19 -1.55 4.70 -16.56
CA PHE A 19 -1.89 6.09 -16.67
C PHE A 19 -0.63 6.92 -17.00
N ARG A 20 -0.68 7.67 -18.10
CA ARG A 20 0.38 8.61 -18.52
C ARG A 20 1.80 8.02 -18.41
N GLY A 21 2.20 7.21 -19.39
CA GLY A 21 3.55 6.66 -19.47
C GLY A 21 3.77 5.46 -18.55
N ASP A 22 4.58 5.59 -17.52
CA ASP A 22 4.90 4.57 -16.51
C ASP A 22 4.01 4.63 -15.27
N GLY A 23 3.15 5.65 -15.19
CA GLY A 23 2.19 5.81 -14.11
C GLY A 23 1.13 4.71 -14.07
N TRP A 24 0.52 4.55 -12.92
CA TRP A 24 -0.55 3.60 -12.69
C TRP A 24 -1.58 4.15 -11.71
N GLN A 25 -2.79 3.65 -11.83
CA GLN A 25 -3.91 3.96 -10.93
C GLN A 25 -4.55 2.67 -10.43
N LEU A 26 -5.01 2.72 -9.20
CA LEU A 26 -5.77 1.69 -8.50
C LEU A 26 -6.88 2.38 -7.71
N ALA A 27 -8.10 1.89 -7.80
CA ALA A 27 -9.17 2.29 -6.90
C ALA A 27 -9.39 1.16 -5.87
N LEU A 28 -9.47 1.56 -4.61
CA LEU A 28 -9.72 0.67 -3.49
C LEU A 28 -11.16 0.89 -3.02
N PRO A 29 -12.06 -0.11 -3.20
CA PRO A 29 -13.47 0.04 -2.83
C PRO A 29 -13.69 0.19 -1.33
N ASP A 30 -12.86 -0.46 -0.53
CA ASP A 30 -12.95 -0.46 0.92
C ASP A 30 -11.84 0.41 1.53
N PRO A 31 -12.15 1.60 2.08
CA PRO A 31 -11.16 2.47 2.69
C PRO A 31 -10.48 1.86 3.92
N ALA A 32 -11.11 0.90 4.60
CA ALA A 32 -10.51 0.18 5.72
C ALA A 32 -9.24 -0.59 5.30
N GLN A 33 -9.12 -0.98 4.03
CA GLN A 33 -7.94 -1.67 3.50
C GLN A 33 -6.82 -0.74 3.03
N LEU A 34 -6.99 0.57 3.15
CA LEU A 34 -6.08 1.57 2.58
C LEU A 34 -4.62 1.33 2.99
N LEU A 35 -4.33 1.37 4.29
CA LEU A 35 -2.95 1.27 4.76
C LEU A 35 -2.34 -0.09 4.46
N ARG A 36 -3.13 -1.16 4.61
CA ARG A 36 -2.70 -2.52 4.24
C ARG A 36 -2.36 -2.59 2.74
N ALA A 37 -3.17 -1.98 1.88
CA ALA A 37 -2.94 -1.96 0.44
C ALA A 37 -1.64 -1.22 0.08
N VAL A 38 -1.43 -0.04 0.64
CA VAL A 38 -0.20 0.74 0.43
C VAL A 38 1.04 -0.05 0.86
N LEU A 39 1.02 -0.62 2.07
CA LEU A 39 2.12 -1.42 2.59
C LEU A 39 2.40 -2.65 1.74
N LEU A 40 1.36 -3.34 1.28
CA LEU A 40 1.52 -4.52 0.43
C LEU A 40 2.15 -4.17 -0.93
N ILE A 41 1.73 -3.05 -1.56
CA ILE A 41 2.31 -2.56 -2.81
C ILE A 41 3.80 -2.22 -2.62
N LEU A 42 4.13 -1.46 -1.58
CA LEU A 42 5.52 -1.11 -1.26
C LEU A 42 6.39 -2.35 -1.02
N ALA A 43 5.88 -3.27 -0.20
CA ALA A 43 6.59 -4.50 0.14
C ALA A 43 6.84 -5.38 -1.11
N ASP A 44 5.85 -5.55 -1.98
CA ASP A 44 6.00 -6.32 -3.22
C ASP A 44 7.02 -5.71 -4.19
N LEU A 45 6.98 -4.40 -4.34
CA LEU A 45 7.91 -3.69 -5.21
C LEU A 45 9.34 -3.76 -4.66
N ARG A 46 9.52 -3.54 -3.35
CA ARG A 46 10.82 -3.62 -2.70
C ARG A 46 11.40 -5.04 -2.71
N ALA A 47 10.58 -6.05 -2.43
CA ALA A 47 10.96 -7.46 -2.47
C ALA A 47 11.39 -7.92 -3.88
N SER A 48 10.98 -7.21 -4.94
CA SER A 48 11.37 -7.57 -6.31
C SER A 48 12.85 -7.45 -6.59
N GLY A 49 13.58 -6.64 -5.84
CA GLY A 49 15.00 -6.36 -6.06
C GLY A 49 15.33 -5.64 -7.39
N ILE A 50 14.29 -5.24 -8.15
CA ILE A 50 14.47 -4.65 -9.50
C ILE A 50 14.90 -3.16 -9.41
N GLY A 51 14.97 -2.61 -8.20
CA GLY A 51 15.34 -1.20 -8.01
C GLY A 51 14.27 -0.21 -8.51
N VAL A 52 13.03 -0.69 -8.73
CA VAL A 52 11.92 0.19 -9.12
C VAL A 52 11.49 0.97 -7.89
N ASP A 53 11.75 2.26 -7.94
CA ASP A 53 11.18 3.21 -6.99
C ASP A 53 9.86 3.72 -7.54
N THR A 54 8.78 3.59 -6.76
CA THR A 54 7.46 4.09 -7.14
C THR A 54 7.02 5.15 -6.14
N ARG A 55 6.36 6.17 -6.64
CA ARG A 55 5.69 7.18 -5.81
C ARG A 55 4.20 6.86 -5.78
N ILE A 56 3.63 6.83 -4.59
CA ILE A 56 2.22 6.51 -4.37
C ILE A 56 1.56 7.71 -3.71
N SER A 57 0.56 8.26 -4.36
CA SER A 57 -0.31 9.27 -3.76
C SER A 57 -1.72 8.71 -3.62
N VAL A 58 -2.26 8.80 -2.43
CA VAL A 58 -3.61 8.35 -2.10
C VAL A 58 -4.54 9.56 -2.01
N GLY A 59 -5.65 9.52 -2.73
CA GLY A 59 -6.75 10.48 -2.59
C GLY A 59 -7.93 9.81 -1.90
N ILE A 60 -8.38 10.34 -0.78
CA ILE A 60 -9.59 9.91 -0.07
C ILE A 60 -10.70 10.88 -0.40
N GLY A 61 -11.84 10.38 -0.85
CA GLY A 61 -13.00 11.21 -1.18
C GLY A 61 -13.98 10.50 -2.10
N PRO A 62 -15.08 11.15 -2.41
CA PRO A 62 -16.06 10.63 -3.35
C PRO A 62 -15.50 10.57 -4.77
N TYR A 63 -16.11 9.73 -5.59
CA TYR A 63 -15.86 9.70 -7.03
C TYR A 63 -17.14 10.01 -7.79
N THR A 64 -17.00 10.57 -8.98
CA THR A 64 -18.13 10.86 -9.89
C THR A 64 -18.31 9.73 -10.91
N SER A 65 -17.18 9.18 -11.39
CA SER A 65 -17.15 8.05 -12.31
C SER A 65 -15.92 7.21 -12.07
N MET A 66 -16.06 5.90 -12.14
CA MET A 66 -14.94 4.94 -12.11
C MET A 66 -14.34 4.70 -13.50
N GLY A 67 -14.75 5.49 -14.47
CA GLY A 67 -14.37 5.32 -15.87
C GLY A 67 -15.28 4.36 -16.64
N THR A 68 -15.13 4.34 -17.95
CA THR A 68 -15.97 3.52 -18.85
C THR A 68 -15.44 2.10 -19.04
N THR A 69 -14.12 1.95 -19.22
CA THR A 69 -13.46 0.67 -19.43
C THR A 69 -12.44 0.38 -18.34
N ASN A 70 -11.80 1.43 -17.84
CA ASN A 70 -10.77 1.38 -16.79
C ASN A 70 -10.68 2.77 -16.14
N LEU A 71 -9.72 2.98 -15.22
CA LEU A 71 -9.60 4.22 -14.46
C LEU A 71 -9.00 5.40 -15.25
N SER A 72 -8.65 5.26 -16.53
CA SER A 72 -8.00 6.35 -17.28
C SER A 72 -8.89 7.56 -17.52
N ASP A 73 -10.20 7.36 -17.55
CA ASP A 73 -11.25 8.38 -17.65
C ASP A 73 -12.11 8.51 -16.37
N ALA A 74 -11.59 7.96 -15.27
CA ALA A 74 -12.24 8.08 -13.97
C ALA A 74 -12.15 9.54 -13.45
N THR A 75 -13.21 10.00 -12.79
CA THR A 75 -13.34 11.37 -12.33
C THR A 75 -13.94 11.46 -10.93
N GLY A 76 -13.61 12.56 -10.26
CA GLY A 76 -14.13 12.89 -8.93
C GLY A 76 -13.04 13.40 -7.98
N PRO A 77 -13.43 13.91 -6.80
CA PRO A 77 -12.52 14.49 -5.83
C PRO A 77 -11.35 13.58 -5.44
N ALA A 78 -11.57 12.28 -5.22
CA ALA A 78 -10.51 11.33 -4.87
C ALA A 78 -9.39 11.28 -5.93
N PHE A 79 -9.75 11.27 -7.23
CA PHE A 79 -8.77 11.25 -8.32
C PHE A 79 -8.01 12.56 -8.44
N VAL A 80 -8.68 13.69 -8.23
CA VAL A 80 -8.05 15.02 -8.22
C VAL A 80 -7.06 15.13 -7.07
N LEU A 81 -7.46 14.73 -5.86
CA LEU A 81 -6.60 14.75 -4.66
C LEU A 81 -5.36 13.87 -4.82
N SER A 82 -5.54 12.66 -5.36
CA SER A 82 -4.42 11.76 -5.65
C SER A 82 -3.42 12.38 -6.63
N GLY A 83 -3.91 12.98 -7.73
CA GLY A 83 -3.07 13.66 -8.71
C GLY A 83 -2.30 14.85 -8.11
N GLN A 84 -3.01 15.74 -7.40
CA GLN A 84 -2.41 16.90 -6.74
C GLN A 84 -1.37 16.49 -5.68
N GLY A 85 -1.67 15.45 -4.89
CA GLY A 85 -0.73 14.90 -3.91
C GLY A 85 0.54 14.34 -4.56
N LEU A 86 0.43 13.73 -5.74
CA LEU A 86 1.59 13.24 -6.47
C LEU A 86 2.44 14.39 -7.02
N ASP A 87 1.81 15.43 -7.56
CA ASP A 87 2.47 16.61 -8.11
C ASP A 87 3.19 17.44 -7.01
N ALA A 88 2.55 17.57 -5.84
CA ALA A 88 3.08 18.30 -4.69
C ALA A 88 4.09 17.51 -3.84
N MET A 89 4.21 16.22 -4.06
CA MET A 89 5.03 15.33 -3.23
C MET A 89 6.52 15.72 -3.28
N PRO A 90 7.20 15.92 -2.11
CA PRO A 90 8.64 16.21 -2.07
C PRO A 90 9.46 15.13 -2.79
N LYS A 91 10.61 15.52 -3.36
CA LYS A 91 11.44 14.60 -4.16
C LYS A 91 11.93 13.37 -3.37
N GLN A 92 12.15 13.53 -2.07
CA GLN A 92 12.61 12.48 -1.17
C GLN A 92 11.49 11.56 -0.67
N SER A 93 10.21 11.98 -0.83
CA SER A 93 9.04 11.22 -0.39
C SER A 93 8.54 10.30 -1.49
N ARG A 94 8.02 9.15 -1.09
CA ARG A 94 7.41 8.13 -1.97
C ARG A 94 5.94 7.92 -1.68
N LEU A 95 5.47 8.37 -0.51
CA LEU A 95 4.07 8.29 -0.12
C LEU A 95 3.49 9.67 0.13
N ALA A 96 2.24 9.85 -0.24
CA ALA A 96 1.39 10.97 0.17
C ALA A 96 -0.06 10.50 0.31
N ILE A 97 -0.81 11.19 1.16
CA ILE A 97 -2.25 10.99 1.33
C ILE A 97 -2.92 12.34 1.42
N ALA A 98 -4.06 12.49 0.77
CA ALA A 98 -4.88 13.70 0.77
C ALA A 98 -6.37 13.36 0.91
N GLY A 99 -7.15 14.25 1.53
CA GLY A 99 -8.59 14.06 1.76
C GLY A 99 -8.95 13.36 3.06
N GLY A 100 -7.96 12.83 3.78
CA GLY A 100 -8.16 12.23 5.10
C GLY A 100 -7.84 13.20 6.26
N PRO A 101 -8.09 12.80 7.51
CA PRO A 101 -7.76 13.57 8.67
C PRO A 101 -6.23 13.72 8.86
N PRO A 102 -5.75 14.78 9.56
CA PRO A 102 -4.31 15.07 9.71
C PRO A 102 -3.48 13.93 10.31
N TRP A 103 -4.05 13.11 11.19
CA TRP A 103 -3.35 11.98 11.78
C TRP A 103 -2.97 10.90 10.75
N GLN A 104 -3.78 10.70 9.70
CA GLN A 104 -3.44 9.78 8.60
C GLN A 104 -2.21 10.26 7.84
N MET A 105 -2.09 11.57 7.59
CA MET A 105 -0.91 12.15 6.95
C MET A 105 0.34 11.89 7.79
N ALA A 106 0.28 12.16 9.10
CA ALA A 106 1.41 11.93 10.00
C ALA A 106 1.85 10.45 10.04
N ILE A 107 0.90 9.51 10.05
CA ILE A 107 1.21 8.07 10.01
C ILE A 107 1.84 7.71 8.66
N VAL A 108 1.30 8.20 7.55
CA VAL A 108 1.83 7.92 6.20
C VAL A 108 3.25 8.46 6.04
N ASP A 109 3.55 9.65 6.54
CA ASP A 109 4.91 10.22 6.53
C ASP A 109 5.90 9.36 7.32
N LEU A 110 5.50 8.89 8.51
CA LEU A 110 6.33 7.98 9.32
C LEU A 110 6.55 6.63 8.63
N ILE A 111 5.53 6.10 7.97
CA ILE A 111 5.61 4.86 7.19
C ILE A 111 6.51 5.03 5.97
N ASP A 112 6.42 6.16 5.26
CA ASP A 112 7.31 6.46 4.13
C ASP A 112 8.77 6.44 4.59
N TRP A 113 9.08 7.16 5.65
CA TRP A 113 10.41 7.17 6.25
C TRP A 113 10.87 5.77 6.69
N HIS A 114 10.02 5.02 7.42
CA HIS A 114 10.35 3.70 7.93
C HIS A 114 10.60 2.67 6.82
N THR A 115 9.71 2.60 5.84
CA THR A 115 9.77 1.62 4.75
C THR A 115 10.92 1.88 3.78
N ALA A 116 11.49 3.09 3.77
CA ALA A 116 12.68 3.43 3.02
C ALA A 116 13.89 2.53 3.36
N TYR A 117 13.96 2.07 4.60
CA TYR A 117 15.08 1.28 5.12
C TYR A 117 14.87 -0.23 5.01
N TRP A 118 13.74 -0.70 4.51
CA TRP A 118 13.53 -2.13 4.36
C TRP A 118 14.53 -2.75 3.38
N THR A 119 15.09 -3.88 3.76
CA THR A 119 15.77 -4.77 2.82
C THR A 119 14.75 -5.54 1.98
N ALA A 120 15.16 -6.09 0.84
CA ALA A 120 14.29 -6.95 0.03
C ALA A 120 13.75 -8.14 0.83
N ALA A 121 14.56 -8.75 1.71
CA ALA A 121 14.16 -9.86 2.55
C ALA A 121 13.13 -9.48 3.63
N GLN A 122 13.24 -8.29 4.21
CA GLN A 122 12.24 -7.75 5.13
C GLN A 122 10.93 -7.45 4.41
N ALA A 123 11.00 -6.78 3.27
CA ALA A 123 9.84 -6.48 2.45
C ALA A 123 9.11 -7.76 1.97
N GLU A 124 9.86 -8.80 1.57
CA GLU A 124 9.30 -10.11 1.23
C GLU A 124 8.53 -10.73 2.40
N ALA A 125 9.10 -10.70 3.61
CA ALA A 125 8.45 -11.21 4.81
C ALA A 125 7.16 -10.44 5.14
N VAL A 126 7.18 -9.09 5.03
CA VAL A 126 6.00 -8.24 5.23
C VAL A 126 4.92 -8.54 4.19
N ALA A 127 5.27 -8.62 2.90
CA ALA A 127 4.32 -8.95 1.84
C ALA A 127 3.64 -10.31 2.08
N MET A 128 4.41 -11.30 2.51
CA MET A 128 3.88 -12.63 2.86
C MET A 128 2.93 -12.58 4.05
N SER A 129 3.29 -11.85 5.12
CA SER A 129 2.46 -11.69 6.30
C SER A 129 1.13 -10.99 5.97
N LEU A 130 1.19 -9.86 5.28
CA LEU A 130 0.01 -9.09 4.88
C LEU A 130 -0.92 -9.86 3.93
N ARG A 131 -0.36 -10.74 3.10
CA ARG A 131 -1.12 -11.47 2.09
C ARG A 131 -1.87 -12.68 2.68
N HIS A 132 -1.23 -13.41 3.59
CA HIS A 132 -1.72 -14.71 4.02
C HIS A 132 -2.27 -14.73 5.44
N GLY A 133 -1.87 -13.83 6.33
CA GLY A 133 -2.31 -13.82 7.74
C GLY A 133 -1.97 -15.10 8.52
N GLU A 134 -1.04 -15.91 8.01
CA GLU A 134 -0.63 -17.18 8.59
C GLU A 134 0.40 -16.97 9.72
N ASN A 135 0.61 -18.01 10.55
CA ASN A 135 1.65 -17.96 11.56
C ASN A 135 3.06 -18.01 10.96
N HIS A 136 4.07 -17.60 11.72
CA HIS A 136 5.46 -17.50 11.26
C HIS A 136 6.03 -18.84 10.74
N GLN A 137 5.56 -19.98 11.24
CA GLN A 137 6.01 -21.31 10.78
C GLN A 137 5.53 -21.57 9.34
N GLN A 138 4.26 -21.27 9.05
CA GLN A 138 3.65 -21.46 7.73
C GLN A 138 4.26 -20.49 6.71
N LEU A 139 4.40 -19.19 7.09
CA LEU A 139 5.03 -18.20 6.23
C LEU A 139 6.49 -18.55 5.91
N ALA A 140 7.24 -19.04 6.91
CA ALA A 140 8.61 -19.49 6.73
C ALA A 140 8.72 -20.66 5.75
N ALA A 141 7.81 -21.64 5.85
CA ALA A 141 7.75 -22.77 4.93
C ALA A 141 7.50 -22.33 3.48
N ARG A 142 6.64 -21.32 3.26
CA ARG A 142 6.38 -20.76 1.91
C ARG A 142 7.61 -20.11 1.29
N LEU A 143 8.48 -19.50 2.12
CA LEU A 143 9.70 -18.84 1.67
C LEU A 143 10.94 -19.76 1.67
N GLY A 144 10.80 -21.00 2.13
CA GLY A 144 11.93 -21.93 2.25
C GLY A 144 12.98 -21.49 3.26
N ILE A 145 12.56 -20.78 4.34
CA ILE A 145 13.45 -20.29 5.41
C ILE A 145 13.04 -20.85 6.78
N THR A 146 13.86 -20.63 7.80
CA THR A 146 13.51 -21.03 9.16
C THR A 146 12.48 -20.11 9.79
N ARG A 147 11.69 -20.59 10.75
CA ARG A 147 10.77 -19.78 11.56
C ARG A 147 11.49 -18.60 12.23
N GLN A 148 12.71 -18.83 12.75
CA GLN A 148 13.51 -17.78 13.40
C GLN A 148 13.90 -16.68 12.41
N ALA A 149 14.31 -17.05 11.18
CA ALA A 149 14.62 -16.08 10.13
C ALA A 149 13.39 -15.26 9.75
N MET A 150 12.22 -15.89 9.63
CA MET A 150 10.95 -15.19 9.35
C MET A 150 10.62 -14.20 10.47
N GLN A 151 10.68 -14.63 11.73
CA GLN A 151 10.45 -13.79 12.90
C GLN A 151 11.40 -12.60 12.95
N SER A 152 12.70 -12.82 12.70
CA SER A 152 13.71 -11.77 12.67
C SER A 152 13.46 -10.74 11.57
N ARG A 153 13.13 -11.20 10.35
CA ARG A 153 12.79 -10.31 9.21
C ARG A 153 11.58 -9.42 9.53
N LEU A 154 10.50 -10.01 10.06
CA LEU A 154 9.28 -9.28 10.43
C LEU A 154 9.51 -8.31 11.58
N ALA A 155 10.25 -8.72 12.62
CA ALA A 155 10.58 -7.85 13.74
C ALA A 155 11.42 -6.64 13.29
N ALA A 156 12.44 -6.87 12.47
CA ALA A 156 13.28 -5.80 11.92
C ALA A 156 12.52 -4.88 10.93
N ALA A 157 11.49 -5.38 10.28
CA ALA A 157 10.59 -4.59 9.44
C ALA A 157 9.55 -3.80 10.26
N GLY A 158 9.45 -4.00 11.58
CA GLY A 158 8.51 -3.29 12.45
C GLY A 158 7.06 -3.78 12.35
N ILE A 159 6.83 -5.06 11.99
CA ILE A 159 5.48 -5.59 11.69
C ILE A 159 4.46 -5.27 12.78
N ASN A 160 4.81 -5.40 14.06
CA ASN A 160 3.87 -5.13 15.16
C ASN A 160 3.39 -3.67 15.21
N ALA A 161 4.22 -2.72 14.82
CA ALA A 161 3.82 -1.30 14.73
C ALA A 161 2.94 -1.06 13.50
N LEU A 162 3.26 -1.71 12.39
CA LEU A 162 2.48 -1.63 11.15
C LEU A 162 1.09 -2.25 11.35
N ASP A 163 0.96 -3.39 12.02
CA ASP A 163 -0.32 -4.03 12.31
C ASP A 163 -1.21 -3.14 13.17
N ARG A 164 -0.64 -2.45 14.18
CA ARG A 164 -1.40 -1.46 14.98
C ARG A 164 -1.83 -0.26 14.14
N ALA A 165 -0.98 0.24 13.26
CA ALA A 165 -1.35 1.33 12.37
C ALA A 165 -2.46 0.91 11.38
N ILE A 166 -2.39 -0.30 10.83
CA ILE A 166 -3.45 -0.87 9.98
C ILE A 166 -4.78 -0.93 10.75
N ALA A 167 -4.76 -1.42 12.00
CA ALA A 167 -5.97 -1.51 12.82
C ALA A 167 -6.60 -0.13 13.04
N VAL A 168 -5.81 0.91 13.35
CA VAL A 168 -6.33 2.28 13.51
C VAL A 168 -7.00 2.81 12.23
N PHE A 169 -6.44 2.50 11.05
CA PHE A 169 -7.06 2.89 9.78
C PHE A 169 -8.37 2.12 9.52
N GLN A 170 -8.43 0.85 9.91
CA GLN A 170 -9.63 0.03 9.79
C GLN A 170 -10.77 0.52 10.69
N ASP A 171 -10.46 0.80 11.96
CA ASP A 171 -11.42 1.29 12.93
C ASP A 171 -12.00 2.65 12.51
N ALA A 172 -11.14 3.59 12.09
CA ALA A 172 -11.57 4.91 11.65
C ALA A 172 -12.47 4.87 10.40
N ALA A 173 -12.22 3.95 9.48
CA ALA A 173 -13.07 3.81 8.28
C ALA A 173 -14.46 3.24 8.62
N GLN A 174 -14.60 2.48 9.72
CA GLN A 174 -15.89 1.99 10.19
C GLN A 174 -16.72 3.09 10.86
N ASP A 175 -16.06 3.98 11.62
CA ASP A 175 -16.71 5.10 12.30
C ASP A 175 -17.28 6.13 11.31
N ASP A 176 -16.64 6.33 10.15
CA ASP A 176 -17.11 7.24 9.10
C ASP A 176 -18.37 6.70 8.34
N HIS A 177 -18.73 5.43 8.55
CA HIS A 177 -19.87 4.77 7.93
C HIS A 177 -21.05 4.50 8.90
N ALA A 178 -20.89 4.81 10.18
CA ALA A 178 -21.91 4.66 11.23
C ALA A 178 -22.73 5.96 11.42
#